data_3f82c39782e38fbd96fc612d72440e80
#
_entry.id   3f82c39782e38fbd96fc612d72440e80
#
_cell.length_a   1.000
_cell.length_b   1.000
_cell.length_c   1.000
_cell.angle_alpha   90.00
_cell.angle_beta   90.00
_cell.angle_gamma   90.00
#
_symmetry.space_group_name_H-M   'P 1'
#
loop_
_entity.id
_entity.type
_entity.pdbx_description
1 polymer ?
#
loop_
_entity_poly.entity_id
_entity_poly.type
_entity_poly.pdbx_seq_one_letter_code
_entity_poly.pdbx_strand_id
1 'polypeptide(L)'
;MTHIRKAITHTVVAGAVIGAAALVVPPAVYAASDRPGAAATTRSILDVIPTPTVDRMVAQAPLVDAANVIRTAVERTPARGYAGIGLVDDHVTLWWKGTPPTDVAAAVTAARRTAPVEVADAAYSRAELRKAAARLTPVVEAGPAGAGRSVRLRTDGSGIEIAVDRTPGAALPKLPVTGVRTSVVARDRMVERSRANDTAPFDGGAGIGFTTPGCTAGFGVRNADTGAGYVLTAEHCGAIGSPWHVGWNTTTGTGTLVGYAVDSNDDHDTMIISTSTPGDHIYVGGQHDEIRARVAGWTEVFPGQLLCQSGYTSAGVLGGPVCDLRVDFHYDDIEDLVEATQLDGDEAARGGDSGGPVYAVNADGTVLAAGTTTRSAGPGFGFQDFATARDDYGNLVPATAGASTCRVSFVVTNSWSTGYSASVTVYNDGPAVTGWSLGWTFPGGQVVQGHWNGVFQQTGPAVTVTNESHNAAIPTGGAVNIGFTADGAPAVPVPFTLNGTVCD
;
A
#
# COMPACT_ATOMS: atom_id res chain seq x y z
N MET A 1 -2.76 12.99 -50.44
CA MET A 1 -2.39 14.42 -50.59
C MET A 1 -1.28 14.64 -49.58
N THR A 2 -0.08 14.39 -49.92
CA THR A 2 0.98 15.13 -50.61
C THR A 2 1.22 16.54 -50.05
N HIS A 3 2.37 16.76 -49.42
CA HIS A 3 3.36 17.80 -49.60
C HIS A 3 4.33 17.84 -48.44
N ILE A 4 5.53 17.62 -48.62
CA ILE A 4 6.77 18.13 -49.29
C ILE A 4 7.75 18.72 -48.26
N ARG A 5 8.94 18.17 -48.37
CA ARG A 5 10.20 18.57 -47.69
C ARG A 5 10.70 19.93 -48.16
N LYS A 6 11.47 20.64 -47.32
CA LYS A 6 12.60 21.48 -47.83
C LYS A 6 13.81 21.36 -46.88
N ALA A 7 14.90 20.91 -47.50
CA ALA A 7 16.26 20.98 -46.98
C ALA A 7 16.87 22.34 -47.39
N ILE A 8 17.73 22.89 -46.53
CA ILE A 8 18.63 23.99 -46.89
C ILE A 8 20.05 23.61 -46.48
N THR A 9 20.89 23.44 -47.49
CA THR A 9 22.33 23.23 -47.42
C THR A 9 23.01 24.60 -47.45
N HIS A 10 23.99 24.84 -46.61
CA HIS A 10 24.94 25.92 -46.77
C HIS A 10 26.38 25.41 -46.63
N THR A 11 27.10 25.50 -47.73
CA THR A 11 28.54 25.28 -47.93
C THR A 11 29.26 26.59 -47.61
N VAL A 12 30.35 26.56 -46.86
CA VAL A 12 31.34 27.66 -46.82
C VAL A 12 32.76 27.10 -46.85
N VAL A 13 33.55 27.76 -47.63
CA VAL A 13 34.86 27.49 -48.21
C VAL A 13 36.01 27.66 -47.22
N ALA A 14 37.08 26.91 -47.48
CA ALA A 14 38.36 26.93 -46.78
C ALA A 14 39.16 28.21 -46.94
N GLY A 15 39.94 28.56 -45.92
CA GLY A 15 41.07 29.47 -45.99
C GLY A 15 42.19 29.00 -45.08
N ALA A 16 43.33 28.57 -45.70
CA ALA A 16 44.51 28.12 -45.00
C ALA A 16 45.44 29.32 -44.70
N VAL A 17 45.94 29.42 -43.46
CA VAL A 17 47.10 30.20 -43.12
C VAL A 17 48.08 29.35 -42.29
N ILE A 18 49.30 29.24 -42.82
CA ILE A 18 50.42 28.52 -42.18
C ILE A 18 51.13 29.45 -41.21
N GLY A 19 51.28 29.08 -39.97
CA GLY A 19 52.13 29.82 -38.99
C GLY A 19 52.74 28.80 -38.02
N ALA A 20 54.08 28.84 -37.90
CA ALA A 20 54.95 27.90 -37.22
C ALA A 20 54.78 27.92 -35.69
N ALA A 21 54.83 26.73 -35.12
CA ALA A 21 54.57 26.42 -33.71
C ALA A 21 55.79 26.41 -32.83
N ALA A 22 55.64 26.81 -31.60
CA ALA A 22 56.48 26.39 -30.46
C ALA A 22 55.73 25.34 -29.65
N LEU A 23 56.33 24.18 -29.44
CA LEU A 23 55.83 23.10 -28.60
C LEU A 23 55.92 23.51 -27.12
N VAL A 24 54.80 23.82 -26.53
CA VAL A 24 54.64 23.83 -25.08
C VAL A 24 53.72 22.64 -24.76
N VAL A 25 54.27 21.65 -24.05
CA VAL A 25 53.50 20.50 -23.52
C VAL A 25 52.77 20.97 -22.27
N PRO A 26 51.44 21.02 -22.28
CA PRO A 26 50.70 21.27 -21.05
C PRO A 26 50.56 19.96 -20.25
N PRO A 27 50.44 20.03 -18.90
CA PRO A 27 50.23 18.86 -18.07
C PRO A 27 48.90 18.19 -18.41
N ALA A 28 48.88 16.86 -18.42
CA ALA A 28 47.70 16.04 -18.65
C ALA A 28 46.64 16.36 -17.61
N VAL A 29 45.64 17.14 -18.02
CA VAL A 29 44.38 17.23 -17.30
C VAL A 29 43.63 15.95 -17.66
N TYR A 30 43.43 15.08 -16.67
CA TYR A 30 42.47 13.99 -16.78
C TYR A 30 41.11 14.63 -16.98
N ALA A 31 40.66 14.63 -18.22
CA ALA A 31 39.27 14.90 -18.51
C ALA A 31 38.45 13.78 -17.89
N ALA A 32 37.73 14.10 -16.82
CA ALA A 32 36.63 13.29 -16.38
C ALA A 32 35.69 13.12 -17.58
N SER A 33 35.55 11.89 -18.05
CA SER A 33 34.55 11.57 -19.07
C SER A 33 33.17 11.82 -18.44
N ASP A 34 32.58 12.98 -18.77
CA ASP A 34 31.16 13.18 -18.65
C ASP A 34 30.48 12.14 -19.56
N ARG A 35 30.24 10.97 -19.01
CA ARG A 35 29.15 10.13 -19.50
C ARG A 35 27.89 10.91 -19.16
N PRO A 36 27.07 11.31 -20.14
CA PRO A 36 25.73 11.77 -19.83
C PRO A 36 25.10 10.63 -19.01
N GLY A 37 24.81 10.87 -17.75
CA GLY A 37 23.99 9.98 -16.94
C GLY A 37 22.73 9.75 -17.76
N ALA A 38 22.51 8.50 -18.20
CA ALA A 38 21.22 8.13 -18.71
C ALA A 38 20.24 8.51 -17.58
N ALA A 39 19.38 9.47 -17.84
CA ALA A 39 18.28 9.77 -16.96
C ALA A 39 17.58 8.43 -16.76
N ALA A 40 17.62 7.91 -15.52
CA ALA A 40 16.88 6.72 -15.17
C ALA A 40 15.42 7.03 -15.51
N THR A 41 14.92 6.47 -16.59
CA THR A 41 13.51 6.54 -16.92
C THR A 41 12.82 5.78 -15.82
N THR A 42 12.20 6.51 -14.89
CA THR A 42 11.35 5.93 -13.85
C THR A 42 10.22 5.22 -14.55
N ARG A 43 10.30 3.90 -14.68
CA ARG A 43 9.20 3.10 -15.23
C ARG A 43 8.04 3.16 -14.23
N SER A 44 6.84 3.39 -14.76
CA SER A 44 5.60 3.31 -13.98
C SER A 44 5.22 1.85 -13.75
N ILE A 45 4.44 1.57 -12.71
CA ILE A 45 3.76 0.29 -12.53
C ILE A 45 2.90 -0.06 -13.78
N LEU A 46 2.36 0.95 -14.45
CA LEU A 46 1.56 0.80 -15.68
C LEU A 46 2.38 0.30 -16.87
N ASP A 47 3.73 0.34 -16.79
CA ASP A 47 4.62 -0.24 -17.80
C ASP A 47 4.86 -1.75 -17.59
N VAL A 48 4.52 -2.28 -16.40
CA VAL A 48 4.77 -3.69 -16.01
C VAL A 48 3.50 -4.51 -15.83
N ILE A 49 2.39 -3.89 -15.40
CA ILE A 49 1.09 -4.58 -15.31
C ILE A 49 0.40 -4.47 -16.67
N PRO A 50 -0.09 -5.61 -17.24
CA PRO A 50 -0.83 -5.57 -18.50
C PRO A 50 -1.99 -4.58 -18.46
N THR A 51 -2.10 -3.72 -19.46
CA THR A 51 -3.16 -2.70 -19.54
C THR A 51 -4.57 -3.27 -19.32
N PRO A 52 -4.97 -4.43 -19.87
CA PRO A 52 -6.28 -5.00 -19.60
C PRO A 52 -6.52 -5.34 -18.13
N THR A 53 -5.47 -5.70 -17.38
CA THR A 53 -5.54 -5.96 -15.93
C THR A 53 -5.79 -4.65 -15.16
N VAL A 54 -5.03 -3.62 -15.48
CA VAL A 54 -5.23 -2.28 -14.89
C VAL A 54 -6.64 -1.77 -15.17
N ASP A 55 -7.11 -1.91 -16.42
CA ASP A 55 -8.44 -1.47 -16.83
C ASP A 55 -9.54 -2.19 -16.02
N ARG A 56 -9.41 -3.50 -15.78
CA ARG A 56 -10.35 -4.27 -14.95
C ARG A 56 -10.36 -3.77 -13.50
N MET A 57 -9.19 -3.55 -12.89
CA MET A 57 -9.09 -3.04 -11.51
C MET A 57 -9.66 -1.64 -11.39
N VAL A 58 -9.32 -0.74 -12.31
CA VAL A 58 -9.85 0.63 -12.34
C VAL A 58 -11.37 0.62 -12.51
N ALA A 59 -11.91 -0.27 -13.35
CA ALA A 59 -13.35 -0.42 -13.54
C ALA A 59 -14.06 -0.91 -12.26
N GLN A 60 -13.38 -1.63 -11.37
CA GLN A 60 -13.93 -2.09 -10.08
C GLN A 60 -13.92 -1.01 -8.99
N ALA A 61 -13.11 0.05 -9.10
CA ALA A 61 -13.01 1.06 -8.05
C ALA A 61 -14.37 1.64 -7.62
N PRO A 62 -15.30 2.03 -8.53
CA PRO A 62 -16.63 2.49 -8.13
C PRO A 62 -17.47 1.42 -7.41
N LEU A 63 -17.27 0.14 -7.73
CA LEU A 63 -17.94 -0.98 -7.05
C LEU A 63 -17.43 -1.13 -5.61
N VAL A 64 -16.12 -1.03 -5.41
CA VAL A 64 -15.49 -1.07 -4.08
C VAL A 64 -15.99 0.09 -3.22
N ASP A 65 -16.04 1.32 -3.77
CA ASP A 65 -16.57 2.49 -3.06
C ASP A 65 -18.05 2.30 -2.65
N ALA A 66 -18.87 1.76 -3.55
CA ALA A 66 -20.26 1.46 -3.25
C ALA A 66 -20.40 0.38 -2.18
N ALA A 67 -19.57 -0.67 -2.23
CA ALA A 67 -19.52 -1.73 -1.22
C ALA A 67 -19.13 -1.18 0.15
N ASN A 68 -18.12 -0.28 0.21
CA ASN A 68 -17.67 0.37 1.45
C ASN A 68 -18.76 1.22 2.12
N VAL A 69 -19.57 1.95 1.35
CA VAL A 69 -20.71 2.71 1.87
C VAL A 69 -21.70 1.78 2.60
N ILE A 70 -21.98 0.60 2.01
CA ILE A 70 -22.90 -0.38 2.59
C ILE A 70 -22.25 -1.06 3.81
N ARG A 71 -20.99 -1.49 3.71
CA ARG A 71 -20.24 -2.14 4.80
C ARG A 71 -20.23 -1.27 6.05
N THR A 72 -19.89 0.01 5.91
CA THR A 72 -19.89 0.98 7.00
C THR A 72 -21.26 1.08 7.72
N ALA A 73 -22.36 0.97 6.99
CA ALA A 73 -23.68 0.96 7.60
C ALA A 73 -24.00 -0.35 8.32
N VAL A 74 -23.59 -1.48 7.75
CA VAL A 74 -23.73 -2.82 8.35
C VAL A 74 -22.97 -2.92 9.68
N GLU A 75 -21.77 -2.39 9.77
CA GLU A 75 -20.93 -2.40 10.99
C GLU A 75 -21.54 -1.55 12.13
N ARG A 76 -22.19 -0.45 11.81
CA ARG A 76 -22.82 0.45 12.80
C ARG A 76 -24.18 -0.03 13.30
N THR A 77 -24.78 -1.00 12.63
CA THR A 77 -26.15 -1.45 12.89
C THR A 77 -26.12 -2.92 13.35
N PRO A 78 -26.95 -3.34 14.33
CA PRO A 78 -27.09 -4.75 14.68
C PRO A 78 -27.58 -5.56 13.47
N ALA A 79 -26.65 -6.10 12.70
CA ALA A 79 -26.88 -6.65 11.36
C ALA A 79 -27.36 -8.13 11.40
N ARG A 80 -28.50 -8.41 12.08
CA ARG A 80 -29.00 -9.77 12.31
C ARG A 80 -29.27 -10.58 11.04
N GLY A 81 -29.55 -9.92 9.91
CA GLY A 81 -29.82 -10.56 8.63
C GLY A 81 -28.64 -10.55 7.66
N TYR A 82 -27.55 -9.84 7.96
CA TYR A 82 -26.38 -9.74 7.09
C TYR A 82 -25.77 -11.12 6.84
N ALA A 83 -25.53 -11.47 5.58
CA ALA A 83 -24.81 -12.68 5.16
C ALA A 83 -23.44 -12.32 4.58
N GLY A 84 -23.40 -11.37 3.66
CA GLY A 84 -22.15 -10.93 3.02
C GLY A 84 -22.38 -9.83 2.01
N ILE A 85 -21.27 -9.28 1.53
CA ILE A 85 -21.21 -8.33 0.42
C ILE A 85 -20.08 -8.76 -0.51
N GLY A 86 -20.26 -8.61 -1.82
CA GLY A 86 -19.24 -8.95 -2.81
C GLY A 86 -19.43 -8.21 -4.12
N LEU A 87 -18.39 -8.22 -4.93
CA LEU A 87 -18.44 -7.74 -6.31
C LEU A 87 -18.77 -8.94 -7.20
N VAL A 88 -19.89 -8.86 -7.92
CA VAL A 88 -20.36 -9.90 -8.84
C VAL A 88 -20.49 -9.27 -10.21
N ASP A 89 -19.67 -9.73 -11.15
CA ASP A 89 -19.57 -9.17 -12.50
C ASP A 89 -19.37 -7.63 -12.46
N ASP A 90 -20.40 -6.86 -12.80
CA ASP A 90 -20.39 -5.41 -12.92
C ASP A 90 -21.21 -4.70 -11.84
N HIS A 91 -21.56 -5.39 -10.73
CA HIS A 91 -22.34 -4.82 -9.65
C HIS A 91 -21.90 -5.30 -8.26
N VAL A 92 -22.32 -4.55 -7.24
CA VAL A 92 -22.19 -4.94 -5.83
C VAL A 92 -23.40 -5.76 -5.45
N THR A 93 -23.22 -6.94 -4.85
CA THR A 93 -24.32 -7.73 -4.28
C THR A 93 -24.23 -7.73 -2.76
N LEU A 94 -25.28 -7.25 -2.12
CA LEU A 94 -25.51 -7.40 -0.69
C LEU A 94 -26.44 -8.60 -0.45
N TRP A 95 -25.93 -9.66 0.18
CA TRP A 95 -26.76 -10.80 0.59
C TRP A 95 -27.32 -10.58 1.98
N TRP A 96 -28.64 -10.69 2.08
CA TRP A 96 -29.34 -10.41 3.33
C TRP A 96 -30.46 -11.42 3.59
N LYS A 97 -30.52 -11.96 4.81
CA LYS A 97 -31.62 -12.81 5.25
C LYS A 97 -32.77 -11.96 5.79
N GLY A 98 -33.92 -11.98 5.09
CA GLY A 98 -35.05 -11.11 5.41
C GLY A 98 -34.91 -9.69 4.90
N THR A 99 -35.48 -8.72 5.59
CA THR A 99 -35.47 -7.31 5.15
C THR A 99 -34.35 -6.52 5.81
N PRO A 100 -33.48 -5.85 5.04
CA PRO A 100 -32.47 -4.95 5.60
C PRO A 100 -33.08 -3.83 6.44
N PRO A 101 -32.45 -3.43 7.58
CA PRO A 101 -32.90 -2.29 8.38
C PRO A 101 -32.83 -0.98 7.59
N THR A 102 -33.55 0.02 8.03
CA THR A 102 -33.68 1.32 7.35
C THR A 102 -32.33 1.97 7.03
N ASP A 103 -31.37 1.89 7.97
CA ASP A 103 -30.03 2.49 7.80
C ASP A 103 -29.24 1.80 6.69
N VAL A 104 -29.31 0.46 6.64
CA VAL A 104 -28.67 -0.33 5.57
C VAL A 104 -29.36 -0.08 4.24
N ALA A 105 -30.71 -0.01 4.21
CA ALA A 105 -31.46 0.31 3.00
C ALA A 105 -31.13 1.71 2.47
N ALA A 106 -30.95 2.68 3.36
CA ALA A 106 -30.51 4.02 3.01
C ALA A 106 -29.07 4.02 2.44
N ALA A 107 -28.16 3.24 3.04
CA ALA A 107 -26.81 3.07 2.52
C ALA A 107 -26.79 2.41 1.12
N VAL A 108 -27.61 1.38 0.89
CA VAL A 108 -27.79 0.79 -0.45
C VAL A 108 -28.28 1.85 -1.45
N THR A 109 -29.22 2.69 -1.05
CA THR A 109 -29.72 3.79 -1.90
C THR A 109 -28.63 4.83 -2.19
N ALA A 110 -27.79 5.10 -1.21
CA ALA A 110 -26.63 5.99 -1.38
C ALA A 110 -25.58 5.36 -2.33
N ALA A 111 -25.23 4.10 -2.11
CA ALA A 111 -24.24 3.36 -2.92
C ALA A 111 -24.65 3.25 -4.40
N ARG A 112 -25.95 3.12 -4.68
CA ARG A 112 -26.50 3.09 -6.05
C ARG A 112 -26.26 4.38 -6.85
N ARG A 113 -25.80 5.45 -6.22
CA ARG A 113 -25.37 6.67 -6.95
C ARG A 113 -23.96 6.54 -7.50
N THR A 114 -23.17 5.61 -6.97
CA THR A 114 -21.77 5.38 -7.37
C THR A 114 -21.66 4.20 -8.32
N ALA A 115 -22.35 3.09 -8.03
CA ALA A 115 -22.31 1.88 -8.85
C ALA A 115 -23.62 1.09 -8.75
N PRO A 116 -23.90 0.13 -9.67
CA PRO A 116 -25.03 -0.77 -9.56
C PRO A 116 -24.94 -1.62 -8.29
N VAL A 117 -26.06 -1.70 -7.54
CA VAL A 117 -26.15 -2.50 -6.32
C VAL A 117 -27.39 -3.37 -6.34
N GLU A 118 -27.21 -4.66 -6.15
CA GLU A 118 -28.28 -5.64 -5.92
C GLU A 118 -28.38 -5.99 -4.43
N VAL A 119 -29.60 -6.27 -3.98
CA VAL A 119 -29.84 -6.90 -2.67
C VAL A 119 -30.46 -8.26 -2.94
N ALA A 120 -29.72 -9.31 -2.63
CA ALA A 120 -30.10 -10.69 -2.85
C ALA A 120 -30.47 -11.39 -1.53
N ASP A 121 -31.41 -12.35 -1.61
CA ASP A 121 -31.81 -13.14 -0.45
C ASP A 121 -30.72 -14.13 -0.04
N ALA A 122 -30.47 -14.22 1.27
CA ALA A 122 -29.58 -15.21 1.87
C ALA A 122 -30.38 -16.25 2.66
N ALA A 123 -30.01 -17.52 2.53
CA ALA A 123 -30.64 -18.59 3.32
C ALA A 123 -30.26 -18.49 4.81
N TYR A 124 -29.02 -18.10 5.09
CA TYR A 124 -28.47 -17.94 6.44
C TYR A 124 -27.78 -16.58 6.58
N SER A 125 -27.94 -15.98 7.76
CA SER A 125 -27.13 -14.81 8.13
C SER A 125 -25.71 -15.22 8.51
N ARG A 126 -24.75 -14.28 8.44
CA ARG A 126 -23.37 -14.49 8.86
C ARG A 126 -23.28 -14.97 10.32
N ALA A 127 -24.12 -14.43 11.19
CA ALA A 127 -24.19 -14.87 12.59
C ALA A 127 -24.61 -16.34 12.74
N GLU A 128 -25.56 -16.82 11.93
CA GLU A 128 -25.95 -18.24 11.92
C GLU A 128 -24.82 -19.13 11.36
N LEU A 129 -24.17 -18.66 10.29
CA LEU A 129 -23.01 -19.34 9.72
C LEU A 129 -21.85 -19.43 10.71
N ARG A 130 -21.47 -18.31 11.38
CA ARG A 130 -20.45 -18.27 12.44
C ARG A 130 -20.77 -19.26 13.57
N LYS A 131 -22.00 -19.25 14.05
CA LYS A 131 -22.43 -20.19 15.10
C LYS A 131 -22.31 -21.65 14.66
N ALA A 132 -22.57 -21.93 13.41
CA ALA A 132 -22.42 -23.29 12.84
C ALA A 132 -20.93 -23.62 12.63
N ALA A 133 -20.13 -22.70 12.12
CA ALA A 133 -18.69 -22.86 11.94
C ALA A 133 -17.98 -23.15 13.27
N ALA A 134 -18.27 -22.39 14.33
CA ALA A 134 -17.71 -22.61 15.65
C ALA A 134 -17.93 -24.06 16.21
N ARG A 135 -18.91 -24.78 15.69
CA ARG A 135 -19.16 -26.20 16.03
C ARG A 135 -18.45 -27.15 15.07
N LEU A 136 -18.14 -26.72 13.85
CA LEU A 136 -17.48 -27.53 12.83
C LEU A 136 -15.96 -27.45 12.93
N THR A 137 -15.41 -26.25 13.17
CA THR A 137 -13.97 -25.98 13.20
C THR A 137 -13.19 -26.94 14.10
N PRO A 138 -13.52 -27.16 15.39
CA PRO A 138 -12.75 -28.07 16.23
C PRO A 138 -12.77 -29.55 15.74
N VAL A 139 -13.83 -29.94 15.03
CA VAL A 139 -13.95 -31.28 14.47
C VAL A 139 -13.18 -31.44 13.17
N VAL A 140 -13.15 -30.41 12.38
CA VAL A 140 -12.39 -30.35 11.11
C VAL A 140 -10.89 -30.30 11.41
N GLU A 141 -10.47 -29.50 12.36
CA GLU A 141 -9.06 -29.33 12.79
C GLU A 141 -8.50 -30.52 13.51
N ALA A 142 -9.31 -31.25 14.30
CA ALA A 142 -8.89 -32.47 15.00
C ALA A 142 -8.57 -33.70 14.09
N GLY A 143 -8.65 -33.52 12.77
CA GLY A 143 -8.27 -34.55 11.80
C GLY A 143 -6.76 -34.81 11.75
N PRO A 144 -6.30 -35.85 11.02
CA PRO A 144 -4.88 -36.17 10.91
C PRO A 144 -4.04 -34.95 10.52
N ALA A 145 -2.91 -34.76 11.22
CA ALA A 145 -1.98 -33.63 10.91
C ALA A 145 -1.60 -33.63 9.43
N GLY A 146 -1.65 -32.48 8.79
CA GLY A 146 -1.33 -32.30 7.38
C GLY A 146 -2.52 -32.40 6.41
N ALA A 147 -3.75 -32.61 6.90
CA ALA A 147 -4.93 -32.72 6.03
C ALA A 147 -5.44 -31.34 5.45
N GLY A 148 -4.79 -30.24 5.79
CA GLY A 148 -5.07 -28.90 5.22
C GLY A 148 -6.57 -28.58 5.16
N ARG A 149 -7.24 -28.51 6.29
CA ARG A 149 -8.70 -28.39 6.35
C ARG A 149 -9.13 -27.01 6.81
N SER A 150 -10.15 -26.43 6.18
CA SER A 150 -10.73 -25.17 6.60
C SER A 150 -12.25 -25.16 6.51
N VAL A 151 -12.87 -24.33 7.33
CA VAL A 151 -14.32 -24.11 7.37
C VAL A 151 -14.60 -22.71 6.82
N ARG A 152 -15.33 -22.64 5.70
CA ARG A 152 -15.58 -21.42 4.94
C ARG A 152 -17.05 -21.03 4.98
N LEU A 153 -17.34 -19.82 5.39
CA LEU A 153 -18.69 -19.28 5.32
C LEU A 153 -18.93 -18.68 3.92
N ARG A 154 -19.89 -19.24 3.18
CA ARG A 154 -20.19 -18.71 1.85
C ARG A 154 -20.76 -17.29 1.96
N THR A 155 -20.14 -16.36 1.23
CA THR A 155 -20.52 -14.93 1.23
C THR A 155 -21.99 -14.72 0.86
N ASP A 156 -22.53 -15.55 -0.05
CA ASP A 156 -23.93 -15.52 -0.48
C ASP A 156 -24.93 -16.01 0.59
N GLY A 157 -24.44 -16.44 1.76
CA GLY A 157 -25.27 -16.97 2.81
C GLY A 157 -25.93 -18.32 2.49
N SER A 158 -25.48 -19.04 1.46
CA SER A 158 -26.06 -20.34 1.06
C SER A 158 -25.64 -21.50 1.96
N GLY A 159 -24.60 -21.34 2.80
CA GLY A 159 -24.11 -22.37 3.70
C GLY A 159 -22.64 -22.28 4.07
N ILE A 160 -22.09 -23.40 4.49
CA ILE A 160 -20.69 -23.57 4.86
C ILE A 160 -20.03 -24.55 3.87
N GLU A 161 -18.81 -24.23 3.46
CA GLU A 161 -17.93 -25.09 2.70
C GLU A 161 -16.81 -25.60 3.62
N ILE A 162 -16.54 -26.90 3.61
CA ILE A 162 -15.38 -27.50 4.28
C ILE A 162 -14.39 -27.88 3.18
N ALA A 163 -13.25 -27.22 3.17
CA ALA A 163 -12.15 -27.58 2.29
C ALA A 163 -11.31 -28.69 2.91
N VAL A 164 -10.98 -29.69 2.11
CA VAL A 164 -10.10 -30.82 2.48
C VAL A 164 -8.98 -30.94 1.48
N ASP A 165 -7.80 -31.36 1.95
CA ASP A 165 -6.66 -31.63 1.08
C ASP A 165 -7.01 -32.71 0.02
N ARG A 166 -6.51 -32.55 -1.20
CA ARG A 166 -6.66 -33.53 -2.29
C ARG A 166 -5.90 -34.86 -2.04
N THR A 167 -5.09 -34.90 -1.01
CA THR A 167 -4.29 -36.11 -0.73
C THR A 167 -5.18 -37.36 -0.57
N PRO A 168 -4.95 -38.42 -1.35
CA PRO A 168 -5.77 -39.64 -1.29
C PRO A 168 -5.75 -40.22 0.11
N GLY A 169 -6.94 -40.53 0.68
CA GLY A 169 -7.09 -41.19 1.96
C GLY A 169 -7.44 -40.30 3.17
N ALA A 170 -7.55 -38.97 3.00
CA ALA A 170 -8.03 -38.10 4.08
C ALA A 170 -9.55 -38.26 4.28
N ALA A 171 -9.96 -39.18 5.13
CA ALA A 171 -11.36 -39.30 5.52
C ALA A 171 -11.78 -38.15 6.43
N LEU A 172 -12.88 -37.51 6.12
CA LEU A 172 -13.51 -36.53 7.02
C LEU A 172 -14.04 -37.20 8.28
N PRO A 173 -13.84 -36.59 9.45
CA PRO A 173 -14.53 -37.05 10.66
C PRO A 173 -16.05 -36.84 10.49
N LYS A 174 -16.83 -37.53 11.30
CA LYS A 174 -18.29 -37.35 11.31
C LYS A 174 -18.64 -35.94 11.78
N LEU A 175 -19.15 -35.13 10.87
CA LEU A 175 -19.49 -33.73 11.15
C LEU A 175 -20.72 -33.61 12.04
N PRO A 176 -20.76 -32.68 13.00
CA PRO A 176 -21.92 -32.38 13.81
C PRO A 176 -23.06 -31.76 12.96
N VAL A 177 -24.28 -32.04 13.33
CA VAL A 177 -25.45 -31.41 12.72
C VAL A 177 -25.55 -29.96 13.21
N THR A 178 -25.45 -28.97 12.32
CA THR A 178 -25.44 -27.56 12.66
C THR A 178 -26.73 -26.83 12.32
N GLY A 179 -27.59 -27.43 11.50
CA GLY A 179 -28.79 -26.78 10.96
C GLY A 179 -28.51 -25.86 9.76
N VAL A 180 -27.23 -25.74 9.36
CA VAL A 180 -26.78 -25.01 8.18
C VAL A 180 -26.33 -25.98 7.10
N ARG A 181 -26.60 -25.66 5.84
CA ARG A 181 -26.13 -26.46 4.69
C ARG A 181 -24.60 -26.48 4.71
N THR A 182 -24.02 -27.68 4.64
CA THR A 182 -22.58 -27.88 4.59
C THR A 182 -22.20 -28.67 3.36
N SER A 183 -21.22 -28.22 2.60
CA SER A 183 -20.60 -28.91 1.46
C SER A 183 -19.14 -29.21 1.77
N VAL A 184 -18.58 -30.23 1.11
CA VAL A 184 -17.16 -30.59 1.23
C VAL A 184 -16.53 -30.47 -0.16
N VAL A 185 -15.39 -29.81 -0.24
CA VAL A 185 -14.63 -29.63 -1.49
C VAL A 185 -13.17 -30.03 -1.27
N ALA A 186 -12.59 -30.69 -2.27
CA ALA A 186 -11.16 -30.97 -2.26
C ALA A 186 -10.40 -29.78 -2.83
N ARG A 187 -9.41 -29.28 -2.08
CA ARG A 187 -8.52 -28.18 -2.48
C ARG A 187 -7.07 -28.55 -2.22
N ASP A 188 -6.18 -27.93 -2.94
CA ASP A 188 -4.74 -28.07 -2.70
C ASP A 188 -4.36 -27.26 -1.46
N ARG A 189 -3.35 -27.76 -0.71
CA ARG A 189 -2.83 -27.05 0.46
C ARG A 189 -1.99 -25.84 0.04
N MET A 190 -2.24 -24.71 0.67
CA MET A 190 -1.39 -23.54 0.47
C MET A 190 -0.10 -23.62 1.30
N VAL A 191 1.00 -23.06 0.80
CA VAL A 191 2.36 -23.14 1.36
C VAL A 191 3.15 -21.83 1.20
N GLU A 192 4.09 -21.54 2.07
CA GLU A 192 4.73 -20.23 2.36
C GLU A 192 5.99 -19.87 1.54
N ARG A 193 6.30 -18.60 1.34
CA ARG A 193 7.29 -18.18 0.28
C ARG A 193 8.04 -16.78 0.36
N SER A 194 9.37 -16.40 -0.05
CA SER A 194 10.23 -15.19 0.18
C SER A 194 11.23 -14.49 -0.80
N ARG A 195 11.98 -13.31 -0.53
CA ARG A 195 12.74 -12.37 -1.40
C ARG A 195 13.93 -11.53 -0.80
N ALA A 196 14.91 -10.90 -1.52
CA ALA A 196 16.10 -10.20 -1.05
C ALA A 196 16.52 -8.87 -1.72
N ASN A 197 16.74 -7.75 -1.02
CA ASN A 197 17.53 -6.49 -1.18
C ASN A 197 16.85 -5.12 -1.36
N ASP A 198 16.94 -4.27 -0.31
CA ASP A 198 16.51 -2.87 -0.34
C ASP A 198 17.43 -1.97 0.51
N THR A 199 17.21 -0.65 0.51
CA THR A 199 17.89 0.34 1.37
C THR A 199 16.85 1.34 1.90
N ALA A 200 17.14 1.95 3.05
CA ALA A 200 16.23 2.94 3.64
C ALA A 200 15.94 4.13 2.68
N PRO A 201 14.70 4.59 2.58
CA PRO A 201 13.51 4.07 3.28
C PRO A 201 13.11 2.69 2.75
N PHE A 202 12.70 1.79 3.67
CA PHE A 202 12.43 0.40 3.35
C PHE A 202 11.05 0.20 2.74
N ASP A 203 11.03 -0.19 1.46
CA ASP A 203 9.83 -0.34 0.66
C ASP A 203 9.24 -1.76 0.75
N GLY A 204 7.93 -1.87 0.53
CA GLY A 204 7.28 -3.16 0.39
C GLY A 204 7.75 -3.91 -0.86
N GLY A 205 7.56 -5.23 -0.88
CA GLY A 205 8.05 -6.07 -1.95
C GLY A 205 9.57 -6.29 -1.92
N ALA A 206 10.31 -5.67 -1.01
CA ALA A 206 11.70 -5.97 -0.77
C ALA A 206 11.86 -7.28 0.00
N GLY A 207 12.94 -7.99 -0.22
CA GLY A 207 13.21 -9.20 0.53
C GLY A 207 13.91 -8.93 1.83
N ILE A 208 13.45 -9.58 2.87
CA ILE A 208 13.92 -9.43 4.24
C ILE A 208 14.25 -10.79 4.85
N GLY A 209 15.20 -10.83 5.78
CA GLY A 209 15.58 -12.08 6.44
C GLY A 209 16.47 -11.89 7.66
N PHE A 210 16.64 -12.96 8.45
CA PHE A 210 17.57 -12.94 9.59
C PHE A 210 18.52 -14.14 9.65
N THR A 211 18.14 -15.33 9.22
CA THR A 211 19.05 -16.49 9.19
C THR A 211 19.05 -17.33 7.92
N THR A 212 17.98 -17.55 7.24
CA THR A 212 17.75 -18.21 5.94
C THR A 212 16.33 -18.77 5.86
N PRO A 213 15.86 -19.03 4.66
CA PRO A 213 15.71 -18.15 3.56
C PRO A 213 14.76 -17.03 3.95
N GLY A 214 14.96 -15.85 3.46
CA GLY A 214 14.20 -14.68 3.89
C GLY A 214 12.69 -14.72 3.58
N CYS A 215 11.99 -13.66 3.92
CA CYS A 215 10.59 -13.37 3.59
C CYS A 215 10.51 -12.05 2.80
N THR A 216 9.32 -11.60 2.43
CA THR A 216 9.10 -10.35 1.70
C THR A 216 8.53 -9.28 2.63
N ALA A 217 9.03 -8.06 2.56
CA ALA A 217 8.40 -6.91 3.20
C ALA A 217 7.04 -6.64 2.56
N GLY A 218 5.98 -6.54 3.35
CA GLY A 218 4.63 -6.23 2.87
C GLY A 218 4.51 -4.75 2.52
N PHE A 219 4.49 -3.92 3.55
CA PHE A 219 4.39 -2.47 3.40
C PHE A 219 5.21 -1.77 4.48
N GLY A 220 5.82 -0.64 4.13
CA GLY A 220 6.17 0.34 5.14
C GLY A 220 4.87 0.90 5.74
N VAL A 221 4.77 0.90 7.07
CA VAL A 221 3.57 1.34 7.78
C VAL A 221 3.92 2.25 8.95
N ARG A 222 2.95 3.03 9.42
CA ARG A 222 3.03 3.81 10.65
C ARG A 222 1.80 3.56 11.50
N ASN A 223 1.98 3.59 12.81
CA ASN A 223 0.86 3.74 13.71
C ASN A 223 0.38 5.20 13.64
N ALA A 224 -0.88 5.41 13.26
CA ALA A 224 -1.41 6.76 13.01
C ALA A 224 -1.50 7.63 14.30
N ASP A 225 -1.58 6.99 15.48
CA ASP A 225 -1.73 7.71 16.75
C ASP A 225 -0.37 8.11 17.34
N THR A 226 0.67 7.28 17.14
CA THR A 226 2.00 7.49 17.74
C THR A 226 3.05 7.97 16.74
N GLY A 227 2.82 7.79 15.43
CA GLY A 227 3.78 8.05 14.37
C GLY A 227 4.91 7.02 14.25
N ALA A 228 4.93 5.99 15.10
CA ALA A 228 5.95 4.94 15.09
C ALA A 228 5.93 4.19 13.75
N GLY A 229 7.13 4.00 13.19
CA GLY A 229 7.31 3.39 11.87
C GLY A 229 7.66 1.92 11.94
N TYR A 230 7.12 1.13 10.99
CA TYR A 230 7.35 -0.31 10.91
C TYR A 230 7.39 -0.77 9.44
N VAL A 231 7.89 -1.99 9.25
CA VAL A 231 7.65 -2.80 8.06
C VAL A 231 6.71 -3.93 8.47
N LEU A 232 5.57 -4.06 7.79
CA LEU A 232 4.62 -5.15 7.96
C LEU A 232 5.08 -6.36 7.14
N THR A 233 4.95 -7.58 7.69
CA THR A 233 5.27 -8.86 7.03
C THR A 233 4.45 -9.99 7.64
N ALA A 234 4.70 -11.26 7.26
CA ALA A 234 4.04 -12.42 7.83
C ALA A 234 4.73 -12.88 9.14
N GLU A 235 3.95 -13.40 10.09
CA GLU A 235 4.44 -13.90 11.40
C GLU A 235 5.34 -15.11 11.25
N HIS A 236 4.90 -16.12 10.47
CA HIS A 236 5.65 -17.38 10.30
C HIS A 236 7.08 -17.18 9.76
N CYS A 237 7.44 -15.97 9.33
CA CYS A 237 8.76 -15.61 8.85
C CYS A 237 9.82 -15.56 9.97
N GLY A 238 9.43 -15.37 11.23
CA GLY A 238 10.38 -15.31 12.33
C GLY A 238 9.76 -14.98 13.68
N ALA A 239 10.59 -14.76 14.68
CA ALA A 239 10.17 -14.56 16.05
C ALA A 239 10.36 -13.09 16.50
N ILE A 240 9.57 -12.65 17.47
CA ILE A 240 9.75 -11.35 18.16
C ILE A 240 11.18 -11.22 18.69
N GLY A 241 11.78 -10.04 18.52
CA GLY A 241 13.15 -9.73 18.91
C GLY A 241 14.20 -10.11 17.88
N SER A 242 13.84 -10.77 16.78
CA SER A 242 14.77 -11.09 15.70
C SER A 242 15.20 -9.84 14.93
N PRO A 243 16.51 -9.70 14.59
CA PRO A 243 16.97 -8.64 13.71
C PRO A 243 16.66 -8.98 12.24
N TRP A 244 16.06 -8.04 11.53
CA TRP A 244 15.69 -8.21 10.13
C TRP A 244 16.55 -7.35 9.20
N HIS A 245 17.00 -7.95 8.11
CA HIS A 245 17.93 -7.32 7.17
C HIS A 245 17.39 -7.42 5.75
N VAL A 246 17.76 -6.46 4.91
CA VAL A 246 17.71 -6.50 3.45
C VAL A 246 19.11 -6.74 2.90
N GLY A 247 19.22 -7.25 1.67
CA GLY A 247 20.55 -7.53 1.12
C GLY A 247 21.26 -8.70 1.80
N TRP A 248 20.51 -9.68 2.25
CA TRP A 248 21.03 -10.79 3.02
C TRP A 248 22.04 -11.62 2.23
N ASN A 249 23.27 -11.66 2.73
CA ASN A 249 24.30 -12.57 2.24
C ASN A 249 24.30 -13.84 3.10
N THR A 250 23.83 -14.96 2.54
CA THR A 250 23.70 -16.24 3.25
C THR A 250 25.04 -16.81 3.72
N THR A 251 26.18 -16.38 3.11
CA THR A 251 27.53 -16.82 3.47
C THR A 251 28.09 -16.06 4.65
N THR A 252 27.83 -14.74 4.74
CA THR A 252 28.40 -13.87 5.77
C THR A 252 27.42 -13.58 6.89
N GLY A 253 26.12 -13.88 6.70
CA GLY A 253 25.05 -13.52 7.65
C GLY A 253 24.92 -12.01 7.85
N THR A 254 25.25 -11.21 6.84
CA THR A 254 25.24 -9.75 6.92
C THR A 254 24.35 -9.15 5.84
N GLY A 255 23.69 -8.05 6.18
CA GLY A 255 22.87 -7.24 5.31
C GLY A 255 22.61 -5.88 5.96
N THR A 256 21.90 -4.98 5.30
CA THR A 256 21.48 -3.72 5.90
C THR A 256 20.35 -3.99 6.89
N LEU A 257 20.52 -3.60 8.16
CA LEU A 257 19.50 -3.77 9.19
C LEU A 257 18.28 -2.91 8.88
N VAL A 258 17.11 -3.53 8.77
CA VAL A 258 15.80 -2.87 8.70
C VAL A 258 15.37 -2.48 10.12
N GLY A 259 15.43 -3.42 11.04
CA GLY A 259 15.01 -3.27 12.42
C GLY A 259 14.82 -4.60 13.12
N TYR A 260 14.02 -4.60 14.19
CA TYR A 260 13.70 -5.78 14.99
C TYR A 260 12.20 -6.06 14.95
N ALA A 261 11.80 -7.32 14.88
CA ALA A 261 10.42 -7.72 15.09
C ALA A 261 10.00 -7.31 16.52
N VAL A 262 8.95 -6.53 16.64
CA VAL A 262 8.52 -5.97 17.94
C VAL A 262 7.16 -6.47 18.38
N ASP A 263 6.32 -6.92 17.44
CA ASP A 263 5.02 -7.48 17.71
C ASP A 263 4.60 -8.43 16.58
N SER A 264 3.77 -9.43 16.90
CA SER A 264 3.22 -10.39 15.93
C SER A 264 1.87 -10.92 16.40
N ASN A 265 1.05 -11.34 15.44
CA ASN A 265 -0.19 -12.07 15.70
C ASN A 265 -0.13 -13.42 14.95
N ASP A 266 0.03 -14.50 15.72
CA ASP A 266 0.15 -15.86 15.20
C ASP A 266 -1.14 -16.33 14.52
N ASP A 267 -2.31 -15.92 15.05
CA ASP A 267 -3.61 -16.30 14.49
C ASP A 267 -3.85 -15.66 13.12
N HIS A 268 -3.38 -14.42 12.93
CA HIS A 268 -3.54 -13.66 11.69
C HIS A 268 -2.29 -13.71 10.78
N ASP A 269 -1.25 -14.42 11.18
CA ASP A 269 0.01 -14.51 10.42
C ASP A 269 0.56 -13.12 10.02
N THR A 270 0.54 -12.17 10.96
CA THR A 270 1.08 -10.82 10.77
C THR A 270 2.20 -10.51 11.75
N MET A 271 3.17 -9.70 11.33
CA MET A 271 4.29 -9.23 12.15
C MET A 271 4.69 -7.82 11.76
N ILE A 272 5.10 -7.00 12.73
CA ILE A 272 5.69 -5.68 12.50
C ILE A 272 7.15 -5.63 12.94
N ILE A 273 7.99 -5.11 12.05
CA ILE A 273 9.42 -4.88 12.26
C ILE A 273 9.62 -3.38 12.48
N SER A 274 10.18 -2.98 13.61
CA SER A 274 10.42 -1.57 13.93
C SER A 274 11.43 -0.94 12.98
N THR A 275 11.12 0.25 12.44
CA THR A 275 12.07 1.04 11.64
C THR A 275 11.79 2.53 11.75
N SER A 276 12.82 3.35 11.69
CA SER A 276 12.66 4.81 11.64
C SER A 276 12.30 5.34 10.24
N THR A 277 12.48 4.51 9.23
CA THR A 277 12.37 4.88 7.80
C THR A 277 11.53 3.88 7.02
N PRO A 278 10.23 3.70 7.35
CA PRO A 278 9.34 2.92 6.52
C PRO A 278 9.15 3.61 5.16
N GLY A 279 9.22 2.85 4.07
CA GLY A 279 9.04 3.36 2.72
C GLY A 279 7.56 3.54 2.35
N ASP A 280 7.31 4.40 1.38
CA ASP A 280 5.98 4.70 0.87
C ASP A 280 5.71 4.08 -0.51
N HIS A 281 6.57 3.19 -0.96
CA HIS A 281 6.47 2.48 -2.22
C HIS A 281 6.46 0.96 -2.01
N ILE A 282 6.08 0.26 -3.06
CA ILE A 282 6.33 -1.19 -3.21
C ILE A 282 7.09 -1.45 -4.51
N TYR A 283 7.99 -2.43 -4.49
CA TYR A 283 8.62 -2.94 -5.72
C TYR A 283 7.61 -3.76 -6.53
N VAL A 284 7.54 -3.48 -7.85
CA VAL A 284 6.62 -4.13 -8.79
C VAL A 284 7.32 -4.64 -10.05
N GLY A 285 8.62 -4.41 -10.19
CA GLY A 285 9.45 -4.96 -11.25
C GLY A 285 10.02 -6.34 -10.93
N GLY A 286 10.89 -6.84 -11.79
CA GLY A 286 11.71 -8.03 -11.58
C GLY A 286 12.72 -7.85 -10.43
N GLN A 287 13.44 -8.92 -10.14
CA GLN A 287 14.35 -8.99 -8.99
C GLN A 287 15.48 -7.93 -8.98
N HIS A 288 15.88 -7.46 -10.16
CA HIS A 288 16.96 -6.49 -10.36
C HIS A 288 16.45 -5.14 -10.89
N ASP A 289 15.13 -4.95 -10.98
CA ASP A 289 14.53 -3.71 -11.45
C ASP A 289 14.25 -2.77 -10.28
N GLU A 290 14.46 -1.47 -10.49
CA GLU A 290 14.08 -0.41 -9.53
C GLU A 290 12.66 0.10 -9.76
N ILE A 291 11.80 -0.70 -10.40
CA ILE A 291 10.42 -0.30 -10.70
C ILE A 291 9.61 -0.38 -9.41
N ARG A 292 9.07 0.76 -9.00
CA ARG A 292 8.29 0.90 -7.77
C ARG A 292 6.95 1.57 -8.06
N ALA A 293 5.95 1.23 -7.27
CA ALA A 293 4.66 1.91 -7.24
C ALA A 293 4.48 2.59 -5.88
N ARG A 294 4.00 3.82 -5.89
CA ARG A 294 3.68 4.56 -4.67
C ARG A 294 2.42 4.00 -4.03
N VAL A 295 2.44 3.79 -2.73
CA VAL A 295 1.26 3.40 -1.95
C VAL A 295 0.46 4.66 -1.63
N ALA A 296 -0.78 4.77 -2.13
CA ALA A 296 -1.63 5.94 -1.91
C ALA A 296 -2.52 5.81 -0.65
N GLY A 297 -2.61 4.61 -0.08
CA GLY A 297 -3.47 4.32 1.05
C GLY A 297 -3.71 2.82 1.16
N TRP A 298 -4.81 2.43 1.77
CA TRP A 298 -5.25 1.04 1.89
C TRP A 298 -6.70 0.89 1.45
N THR A 299 -7.14 -0.35 1.22
CA THR A 299 -8.50 -0.67 0.80
C THR A 299 -9.04 -1.86 1.58
N GLU A 300 -10.34 -1.87 1.81
CA GLU A 300 -11.07 -3.06 2.20
C GLU A 300 -11.03 -4.11 1.08
N VAL A 301 -11.25 -5.36 1.44
CA VAL A 301 -11.23 -6.49 0.53
C VAL A 301 -12.59 -7.15 0.44
N PHE A 302 -13.04 -7.44 -0.78
CA PHE A 302 -14.36 -8.03 -1.03
C PHE A 302 -14.27 -9.21 -2.00
N PRO A 303 -15.06 -10.28 -1.82
CA PRO A 303 -15.20 -11.34 -2.82
C PRO A 303 -15.53 -10.78 -4.20
N GLY A 304 -14.82 -11.27 -5.22
CA GLY A 304 -14.90 -10.80 -6.60
C GLY A 304 -13.90 -9.68 -6.96
N GLN A 305 -13.26 -9.04 -5.99
CA GLN A 305 -12.23 -8.02 -6.24
C GLN A 305 -10.98 -8.64 -6.86
N LEU A 306 -10.36 -7.93 -7.82
CA LEU A 306 -9.08 -8.32 -8.43
C LEU A 306 -7.92 -7.59 -7.75
N LEU A 307 -6.87 -8.34 -7.44
CA LEU A 307 -5.68 -7.86 -6.76
C LEU A 307 -4.41 -8.35 -7.47
N CYS A 308 -3.29 -7.76 -7.12
CA CYS A 308 -1.95 -8.26 -7.44
C CYS A 308 -1.20 -8.59 -6.13
N GLN A 309 -0.23 -9.50 -6.21
CA GLN A 309 0.81 -9.65 -5.19
C GLN A 309 2.19 -9.40 -5.82
N SER A 310 3.11 -8.84 -5.06
CA SER A 310 4.48 -8.61 -5.50
C SER A 310 5.49 -9.25 -4.53
N GLY A 311 5.58 -10.55 -4.59
CA GLY A 311 6.57 -11.33 -3.87
C GLY A 311 7.92 -11.41 -4.63
N TYR A 312 9.03 -11.60 -3.92
CA TYR A 312 10.40 -11.60 -4.47
C TYR A 312 10.70 -12.74 -5.40
N THR A 313 10.31 -13.93 -5.01
CA THR A 313 10.58 -15.12 -5.82
C THR A 313 9.75 -15.08 -7.09
N SER A 314 8.48 -14.73 -6.98
CA SER A 314 7.61 -14.56 -8.15
C SER A 314 8.16 -13.53 -9.12
N ALA A 315 8.60 -12.37 -8.64
CA ALA A 315 9.16 -11.37 -9.51
C ALA A 315 10.54 -11.76 -10.08
N GLY A 316 11.33 -12.58 -9.37
CA GLY A 316 12.56 -13.16 -9.91
C GLY A 316 12.31 -14.14 -11.06
N VAL A 317 11.18 -14.85 -11.02
CA VAL A 317 10.79 -15.83 -12.03
C VAL A 317 10.05 -15.17 -13.21
N LEU A 318 9.13 -14.24 -12.91
CA LEU A 318 8.20 -13.66 -13.89
C LEU A 318 8.66 -12.31 -14.42
N GLY A 319 9.60 -11.64 -13.75
CA GLY A 319 10.00 -10.27 -14.07
C GLY A 319 9.00 -9.19 -13.59
N GLY A 320 8.00 -9.56 -12.79
CA GLY A 320 6.96 -8.66 -12.30
C GLY A 320 6.04 -9.30 -11.26
N PRO A 321 4.94 -8.62 -10.91
CA PRO A 321 3.97 -9.12 -9.95
C PRO A 321 3.12 -10.24 -10.52
N VAL A 322 2.45 -10.99 -9.64
CA VAL A 322 1.34 -11.87 -10.01
C VAL A 322 0.04 -11.10 -9.83
N CYS A 323 -0.72 -10.95 -10.91
CA CYS A 323 -1.99 -10.22 -10.93
C CYS A 323 -3.17 -11.14 -11.25
N ASP A 324 -4.36 -10.55 -11.40
CA ASP A 324 -5.61 -11.28 -11.64
C ASP A 324 -5.90 -12.30 -10.53
N LEU A 325 -5.52 -11.93 -9.30
CA LEU A 325 -5.89 -12.65 -8.08
C LEU A 325 -7.30 -12.23 -7.69
N ARG A 326 -8.29 -13.04 -8.04
CA ARG A 326 -9.68 -12.76 -7.68
C ARG A 326 -9.94 -13.26 -6.27
N VAL A 327 -10.35 -12.36 -5.38
CA VAL A 327 -10.79 -12.72 -4.03
C VAL A 327 -12.00 -13.64 -4.12
N ASP A 328 -11.90 -14.82 -3.54
CA ASP A 328 -12.98 -15.80 -3.53
C ASP A 328 -13.83 -15.67 -2.28
N PHE A 329 -13.18 -15.52 -1.11
CA PHE A 329 -13.88 -15.29 0.12
C PHE A 329 -12.95 -14.94 1.29
N HIS A 330 -13.53 -14.53 2.43
CA HIS A 330 -12.87 -14.19 3.67
C HIS A 330 -13.26 -15.20 4.74
N TYR A 331 -12.29 -15.82 5.40
CA TYR A 331 -12.53 -16.73 6.50
C TYR A 331 -13.16 -15.98 7.68
N ASP A 332 -14.04 -16.64 8.40
CA ASP A 332 -14.74 -16.07 9.55
C ASP A 332 -14.45 -16.96 10.77
N ASP A 333 -13.18 -17.28 10.94
CA ASP A 333 -12.62 -18.04 12.05
C ASP A 333 -11.48 -17.24 12.72
N ILE A 334 -10.65 -17.90 13.52
CA ILE A 334 -9.57 -17.24 14.25
C ILE A 334 -8.45 -16.75 13.32
N GLU A 335 -8.28 -17.34 12.12
CA GLU A 335 -7.27 -16.91 11.17
C GLU A 335 -7.67 -15.64 10.42
N ASP A 336 -8.98 -15.38 10.27
CA ASP A 336 -9.54 -14.23 9.51
C ASP A 336 -8.87 -14.01 8.12
N LEU A 337 -8.44 -15.12 7.50
CA LEU A 337 -7.66 -15.13 6.25
C LEU A 337 -8.54 -14.82 5.04
N VAL A 338 -7.98 -14.14 4.05
CA VAL A 338 -8.60 -13.97 2.73
C VAL A 338 -8.03 -14.99 1.76
N GLU A 339 -8.92 -15.64 0.99
CA GLU A 339 -8.55 -16.55 -0.08
C GLU A 339 -8.89 -15.95 -1.44
N ALA A 340 -7.97 -16.11 -2.40
CA ALA A 340 -8.12 -15.69 -3.78
C ALA A 340 -7.66 -16.78 -4.74
N THR A 341 -8.05 -16.68 -6.00
CA THR A 341 -7.60 -17.57 -7.08
C THR A 341 -7.03 -16.75 -8.23
N GLN A 342 -5.86 -17.14 -8.72
CA GLN A 342 -5.28 -16.59 -9.93
C GLN A 342 -6.07 -17.12 -11.15
N LEU A 343 -6.60 -16.18 -11.97
CA LEU A 343 -7.63 -16.51 -12.97
C LEU A 343 -7.14 -17.29 -14.18
N ASP A 344 -5.87 -17.13 -14.57
CA ASP A 344 -5.28 -17.84 -15.71
C ASP A 344 -4.82 -19.26 -15.34
N GLY A 345 -4.90 -19.62 -14.05
CA GLY A 345 -4.49 -20.91 -13.52
C GLY A 345 -2.99 -21.03 -13.23
N ASP A 346 -2.27 -19.91 -13.28
CA ASP A 346 -0.85 -19.85 -12.96
C ASP A 346 -0.60 -19.94 -11.44
N GLU A 347 0.65 -20.14 -11.06
CA GLU A 347 1.06 -20.18 -9.66
C GLU A 347 0.93 -18.80 -9.02
N ALA A 348 0.03 -18.67 -8.04
CA ALA A 348 -0.33 -17.40 -7.42
C ALA A 348 0.77 -16.80 -6.54
N ALA A 349 1.56 -17.63 -5.87
CA ALA A 349 2.75 -17.24 -5.13
C ALA A 349 3.74 -18.41 -5.01
N ARG A 350 5.00 -18.12 -4.67
CA ARG A 350 6.10 -19.08 -4.63
C ARG A 350 6.84 -19.03 -3.31
N GLY A 351 7.67 -20.10 -3.02
CA GLY A 351 8.59 -20.18 -1.87
C GLY A 351 9.38 -18.93 -1.73
N GLY A 352 8.92 -18.04 -0.84
CA GLY A 352 9.52 -16.86 -0.57
C GLY A 352 8.77 -15.55 -0.82
N ASP A 353 7.56 -15.60 -1.23
CA ASP A 353 6.69 -14.42 -1.36
C ASP A 353 5.99 -14.04 -0.06
N SER A 354 6.16 -14.86 1.01
CA SER A 354 5.57 -14.66 2.34
C SER A 354 5.78 -13.27 2.90
N GLY A 355 4.73 -12.64 3.39
CA GLY A 355 4.71 -11.29 3.89
C GLY A 355 4.67 -10.22 2.78
N GLY A 356 4.84 -10.60 1.50
CA GLY A 356 4.85 -9.69 0.36
C GLY A 356 3.53 -8.92 0.18
N PRO A 357 3.57 -7.73 -0.46
CA PRO A 357 2.42 -6.86 -0.56
C PRO A 357 1.36 -7.42 -1.51
N VAL A 358 0.13 -7.42 -1.04
CA VAL A 358 -1.10 -7.65 -1.82
C VAL A 358 -1.79 -6.30 -1.99
N TYR A 359 -2.17 -5.94 -3.22
CA TYR A 359 -2.61 -4.58 -3.52
C TYR A 359 -3.57 -4.46 -4.70
N ALA A 360 -4.36 -3.39 -4.69
CA ALA A 360 -5.12 -2.91 -5.84
C ALA A 360 -4.36 -1.77 -6.55
N VAL A 361 -4.60 -1.60 -7.85
CA VAL A 361 -3.94 -0.57 -8.67
C VAL A 361 -4.93 0.54 -9.02
N ASN A 362 -4.52 1.79 -8.84
CA ASN A 362 -5.27 2.98 -9.24
C ASN A 362 -4.95 3.39 -10.68
N ALA A 363 -5.85 4.18 -11.29
CA ALA A 363 -5.70 4.66 -12.66
C ALA A 363 -4.48 5.58 -12.88
N ASP A 364 -3.96 6.20 -11.82
CA ASP A 364 -2.76 7.04 -11.85
C ASP A 364 -1.44 6.26 -11.64
N GLY A 365 -1.52 4.93 -11.49
CA GLY A 365 -0.38 4.05 -11.24
C GLY A 365 0.07 3.96 -9.78
N THR A 366 -0.65 4.59 -8.86
CA THR A 366 -0.47 4.34 -7.42
C THR A 366 -1.18 3.04 -7.02
N VAL A 367 -0.88 2.54 -5.82
CA VAL A 367 -1.49 1.31 -5.30
C VAL A 367 -2.15 1.54 -3.95
N LEU A 368 -3.15 0.70 -3.65
CA LEU A 368 -3.78 0.62 -2.34
C LEU A 368 -3.38 -0.70 -1.67
N ALA A 369 -2.89 -0.63 -0.44
CA ALA A 369 -2.56 -1.81 0.35
C ALA A 369 -3.84 -2.62 0.62
N ALA A 370 -3.85 -3.88 0.21
CA ALA A 370 -4.96 -4.81 0.46
C ALA A 370 -4.59 -5.88 1.49
N GLY A 371 -3.30 -6.19 1.68
CA GLY A 371 -2.86 -7.16 2.67
C GLY A 371 -1.45 -7.69 2.45
N THR A 372 -1.10 -8.77 3.13
CA THR A 372 0.21 -9.44 3.06
C THR A 372 0.06 -10.93 2.73
N THR A 373 0.91 -11.42 1.84
CA THR A 373 0.94 -12.82 1.39
C THR A 373 1.23 -13.76 2.55
N THR A 374 0.37 -14.74 2.76
CA THR A 374 0.52 -15.77 3.79
C THR A 374 0.89 -17.13 3.20
N ARG A 375 0.09 -17.65 2.28
CA ARG A 375 0.24 -19.02 1.76
C ARG A 375 -0.30 -19.19 0.33
N SER A 376 0.10 -20.25 -0.38
CA SER A 376 -0.40 -20.54 -1.74
C SER A 376 -0.36 -22.03 -2.10
N ALA A 377 -1.17 -22.44 -3.10
CA ALA A 377 -1.13 -23.77 -3.72
C ALA A 377 -1.58 -23.67 -5.19
N GLY A 378 -0.64 -23.73 -6.12
CA GLY A 378 -0.92 -23.49 -7.54
C GLY A 378 -1.60 -22.13 -7.73
N PRO A 379 -2.80 -22.08 -8.35
CA PRO A 379 -3.53 -20.82 -8.49
C PRO A 379 -4.22 -20.33 -7.22
N GLY A 380 -4.32 -21.17 -6.18
CA GLY A 380 -4.90 -20.79 -4.88
C GLY A 380 -3.95 -19.92 -4.08
N PHE A 381 -4.48 -18.84 -3.52
CA PHE A 381 -3.74 -17.80 -2.82
C PHE A 381 -4.41 -17.41 -1.50
N GLY A 382 -3.64 -17.35 -0.42
CA GLY A 382 -4.08 -16.88 0.89
C GLY A 382 -3.27 -15.69 1.34
N PHE A 383 -3.94 -14.68 1.86
CA PHE A 383 -3.31 -13.48 2.39
C PHE A 383 -4.09 -12.93 3.58
N GLN A 384 -3.40 -12.24 4.47
CA GLN A 384 -4.04 -11.50 5.54
C GLN A 384 -4.38 -10.10 5.03
N ASP A 385 -5.61 -9.66 5.22
CA ASP A 385 -5.99 -8.34 4.74
C ASP A 385 -5.38 -7.20 5.57
N PHE A 386 -5.35 -6.01 4.99
CA PHE A 386 -4.74 -4.85 5.64
C PHE A 386 -5.59 -4.31 6.78
N ALA A 387 -6.91 -4.49 6.74
CA ALA A 387 -7.81 -4.06 7.79
C ALA A 387 -7.54 -4.82 9.09
N THR A 388 -7.33 -6.14 9.01
CA THR A 388 -6.98 -6.98 10.16
C THR A 388 -5.63 -6.60 10.76
N ALA A 389 -4.57 -6.44 9.93
CA ALA A 389 -3.27 -5.96 10.42
C ALA A 389 -3.36 -4.57 11.06
N ARG A 390 -4.21 -3.70 10.55
CA ARG A 390 -4.49 -2.38 11.12
C ARG A 390 -5.09 -2.47 12.53
N ASP A 391 -6.03 -3.38 12.73
CA ASP A 391 -6.70 -3.59 14.02
C ASP A 391 -5.77 -4.27 15.03
N ASP A 392 -4.96 -5.23 14.60
CA ASP A 392 -3.97 -5.93 15.45
C ASP A 392 -2.97 -4.98 16.10
N TYR A 393 -2.46 -4.00 15.36
CA TYR A 393 -1.38 -3.11 15.81
C TYR A 393 -1.85 -1.68 16.12
N GLY A 394 -3.15 -1.48 16.35
CA GLY A 394 -3.71 -0.22 16.82
C GLY A 394 -3.57 0.92 15.80
N ASN A 395 -4.44 0.90 14.77
CA ASN A 395 -4.56 1.97 13.79
C ASN A 395 -3.33 2.13 12.86
N LEU A 396 -2.78 1.00 12.34
CA LEU A 396 -1.76 1.06 11.29
C LEU A 396 -2.30 1.72 10.02
N VAL A 397 -1.47 2.52 9.40
CA VAL A 397 -1.67 3.06 8.05
C VAL A 397 -0.42 2.81 7.23
N PRO A 398 -0.50 2.63 5.90
CA PRO A 398 0.69 2.60 5.08
C PRO A 398 1.54 3.85 5.37
N ALA A 399 2.86 3.70 5.43
CA ALA A 399 3.77 4.82 5.54
C ALA A 399 3.79 5.59 4.21
N THR A 400 2.64 5.83 3.65
CA THR A 400 2.55 6.84 2.65
C THR A 400 3.28 8.01 3.27
N ALA A 401 4.38 8.49 2.69
CA ALA A 401 4.64 9.90 2.74
C ALA A 401 3.28 10.42 2.31
N GLY A 402 2.44 10.80 3.26
CA GLY A 402 1.05 11.01 2.94
C GLY A 402 1.06 11.80 1.68
N ALA A 403 0.35 11.39 0.62
CA ALA A 403 0.29 12.22 -0.57
C ALA A 403 0.10 13.57 0.02
N SER A 404 1.22 14.31 0.07
CA SER A 404 1.34 15.34 1.09
C SER A 404 0.15 16.20 0.76
N THR A 405 -0.87 16.18 1.59
CA THR A 405 -2.08 16.95 1.29
C THR A 405 -1.69 18.41 1.18
N CYS A 406 -0.36 18.66 1.25
CA CYS A 406 0.23 19.96 1.17
C CYS A 406 1.70 19.90 0.69
N ARG A 407 2.10 20.89 -0.08
CA ARG A 407 3.50 21.20 -0.40
C ARG A 407 3.85 22.58 0.11
N VAL A 408 5.09 22.76 0.56
CA VAL A 408 5.54 24.07 1.04
C VAL A 408 6.75 24.56 0.24
N SER A 409 6.60 25.72 -0.38
CA SER A 409 7.70 26.44 -0.99
C SER A 409 8.18 27.54 -0.02
N PHE A 410 9.42 27.39 0.45
CA PHE A 410 10.09 28.39 1.30
C PHE A 410 11.15 29.12 0.49
N VAL A 411 11.01 30.44 0.35
CA VAL A 411 11.91 31.28 -0.40
C VAL A 411 12.44 32.42 0.45
N VAL A 412 13.75 32.48 0.65
CA VAL A 412 14.40 33.67 1.24
C VAL A 412 14.35 34.78 0.21
N THR A 413 13.56 35.82 0.46
CA THR A 413 13.34 36.92 -0.46
C THR A 413 14.37 38.02 -0.33
N ASN A 414 14.97 38.19 0.84
CA ASN A 414 16.08 39.11 1.12
C ASN A 414 16.85 38.66 2.35
N SER A 415 18.12 39.05 2.46
CA SER A 415 18.96 38.79 3.65
C SER A 415 19.90 39.95 3.92
N TRP A 416 20.20 40.17 5.22
CA TRP A 416 21.13 41.19 5.73
C TRP A 416 21.98 40.57 6.86
N SER A 417 22.87 41.34 7.42
CA SER A 417 23.88 40.84 8.38
C SER A 417 23.32 40.21 9.65
N THR A 418 22.11 40.58 10.06
CA THR A 418 21.50 40.10 11.31
C THR A 418 20.22 39.31 11.11
N GLY A 419 19.69 39.21 9.86
CA GLY A 419 18.42 38.55 9.61
C GLY A 419 18.07 38.40 8.12
N TYR A 420 16.85 37.98 7.86
CA TYR A 420 16.33 37.77 6.51
C TYR A 420 14.82 37.95 6.46
N SER A 421 14.29 38.03 5.25
CA SER A 421 12.85 37.89 4.96
C SER A 421 12.60 36.63 4.14
N ALA A 422 11.47 35.99 4.43
CA ALA A 422 11.06 34.79 3.72
C ALA A 422 9.60 34.87 3.27
N SER A 423 9.32 34.28 2.13
CA SER A 423 7.99 33.98 1.60
C SER A 423 7.75 32.48 1.68
N VAL A 424 6.63 32.09 2.26
CA VAL A 424 6.24 30.69 2.42
C VAL A 424 4.90 30.51 1.71
N THR A 425 4.89 29.65 0.70
CA THR A 425 3.67 29.31 -0.03
C THR A 425 3.28 27.88 0.32
N VAL A 426 2.07 27.71 0.84
CA VAL A 426 1.47 26.40 1.16
C VAL A 426 0.49 26.07 0.05
N TYR A 427 0.68 24.94 -0.60
CA TYR A 427 -0.23 24.38 -1.60
C TYR A 427 -1.05 23.27 -0.93
N ASN A 428 -2.36 23.28 -1.13
CA ASN A 428 -3.25 22.22 -0.65
C ASN A 428 -3.51 21.22 -1.79
N ASP A 429 -2.83 20.11 -1.77
CA ASP A 429 -3.02 19.01 -2.72
C ASP A 429 -4.08 17.99 -2.24
N GLY A 430 -4.59 18.17 -1.00
CA GLY A 430 -5.65 17.37 -0.40
C GLY A 430 -7.06 17.96 -0.54
N PRO A 431 -8.03 17.46 0.25
CA PRO A 431 -9.36 18.05 0.33
C PRO A 431 -9.34 19.54 0.72
N ALA A 432 -10.33 20.29 0.27
CA ALA A 432 -10.45 21.70 0.66
C ALA A 432 -10.50 21.88 2.18
N VAL A 433 -9.71 22.80 2.71
CA VAL A 433 -9.70 23.17 4.14
C VAL A 433 -10.34 24.53 4.35
N THR A 434 -11.06 24.70 5.46
CA THR A 434 -11.75 25.95 5.85
C THR A 434 -11.08 26.66 7.04
N GLY A 435 -9.95 26.12 7.49
CA GLY A 435 -9.05 26.65 8.49
C GLY A 435 -7.74 25.92 8.44
N TRP A 436 -6.63 26.63 8.60
CA TRP A 436 -5.32 26.00 8.52
C TRP A 436 -4.37 26.49 9.64
N SER A 437 -3.47 25.57 10.02
CA SER A 437 -2.35 25.81 10.92
C SER A 437 -1.09 25.22 10.29
N LEU A 438 -0.11 26.07 9.97
CA LEU A 438 1.19 25.69 9.45
C LEU A 438 2.21 25.67 10.58
N GLY A 439 2.90 24.56 10.78
CA GLY A 439 3.94 24.40 11.80
C GLY A 439 5.30 24.11 11.21
N TRP A 440 6.38 24.57 11.86
CA TRP A 440 7.76 24.18 11.59
C TRP A 440 8.68 24.41 12.79
N THR A 441 9.88 23.85 12.74
CA THR A 441 10.92 24.10 13.74
C THR A 441 12.16 24.69 13.06
N PHE A 442 12.61 25.85 13.49
CA PHE A 442 13.85 26.41 12.99
C PHE A 442 15.07 25.58 13.43
N PRO A 443 16.03 25.33 12.52
CA PRO A 443 17.24 24.52 12.86
C PRO A 443 18.28 25.28 13.70
N GLY A 444 18.08 26.57 13.96
CA GLY A 444 18.99 27.42 14.69
C GLY A 444 18.28 28.37 15.64
N GLY A 445 18.88 29.49 15.96
CA GLY A 445 18.34 30.49 16.85
C GLY A 445 17.49 31.58 16.16
N GLN A 446 16.80 31.29 15.06
CA GLN A 446 16.01 32.23 14.33
C GLN A 446 14.81 32.69 15.16
N VAL A 447 14.53 34.01 15.16
CA VAL A 447 13.40 34.62 15.87
C VAL A 447 12.62 35.48 14.90
N VAL A 448 11.31 35.18 14.74
CA VAL A 448 10.40 35.96 13.90
C VAL A 448 10.20 37.35 14.49
N GLN A 449 10.40 38.41 13.69
CA GLN A 449 10.28 39.80 14.09
C GLN A 449 9.03 40.48 13.53
N GLY A 450 8.77 40.31 12.24
CA GLY A 450 7.60 40.82 11.55
C GLY A 450 6.97 39.77 10.68
N HIS A 451 5.66 39.85 10.42
CA HIS A 451 4.97 38.85 9.61
C HIS A 451 3.73 39.43 8.94
N TRP A 452 3.22 38.73 7.91
CA TRP A 452 2.00 39.09 7.19
C TRP A 452 1.26 37.86 6.66
N ASN A 453 -0.03 38.00 6.41
CA ASN A 453 -0.97 36.99 5.92
C ASN A 453 -1.13 35.75 6.82
N GLY A 454 -0.80 35.84 8.10
CA GLY A 454 -1.01 34.76 9.06
C GLY A 454 -0.73 35.26 10.49
N VAL A 455 -1.32 34.59 11.45
CA VAL A 455 -1.11 34.84 12.88
C VAL A 455 0.00 33.94 13.38
N PHE A 456 1.16 34.51 13.64
CA PHE A 456 2.36 33.79 14.05
C PHE A 456 2.46 33.63 15.56
N GLN A 457 2.83 32.46 16.02
CA GLN A 457 3.22 32.15 17.39
C GLN A 457 4.55 31.39 17.36
N GLN A 458 5.51 31.81 18.16
CA GLN A 458 6.80 31.15 18.31
C GLN A 458 7.09 30.82 19.75
N THR A 459 7.49 29.56 20.03
CA THR A 459 7.96 29.10 21.34
C THR A 459 9.31 28.41 21.16
N GLY A 460 10.37 29.07 21.56
CA GLY A 460 11.73 28.60 21.23
C GLY A 460 11.92 28.49 19.72
N PRO A 461 12.41 27.35 19.19
CA PRO A 461 12.58 27.19 17.75
C PRO A 461 11.28 26.82 17.02
N ALA A 462 10.22 26.41 17.72
CA ALA A 462 8.97 25.99 17.12
C ALA A 462 8.09 27.19 16.76
N VAL A 463 7.61 27.24 15.50
CA VAL A 463 6.69 28.27 14.99
C VAL A 463 5.40 27.61 14.55
N THR A 464 4.30 28.23 14.90
CA THR A 464 2.97 27.89 14.41
C THR A 464 2.33 29.14 13.81
N VAL A 465 1.77 29.01 12.61
CA VAL A 465 1.06 30.10 11.91
C VAL A 465 -0.34 29.63 11.63
N THR A 466 -1.34 30.40 12.07
CA THR A 466 -2.73 30.13 11.73
C THR A 466 -3.26 31.13 10.73
N ASN A 467 -4.33 30.77 10.01
CA ASN A 467 -4.96 31.63 9.03
C ASN A 467 -5.49 32.93 9.62
N GLU A 468 -5.56 33.94 8.81
CA GLU A 468 -6.41 35.10 9.02
C GLU A 468 -7.81 34.87 8.45
N SER A 469 -8.77 35.74 8.81
CA SER A 469 -10.18 35.58 8.37
C SER A 469 -10.35 35.60 6.85
N HIS A 470 -9.48 36.32 6.14
CA HIS A 470 -9.59 36.49 4.68
C HIS A 470 -8.96 35.36 3.88
N ASN A 471 -8.11 34.50 4.48
CA ASN A 471 -7.40 33.42 3.82
C ASN A 471 -7.59 32.04 4.48
N ALA A 472 -8.64 31.88 5.26
CA ALA A 472 -8.91 30.65 6.01
C ALA A 472 -9.21 29.44 5.09
N ALA A 473 -9.75 29.67 3.89
CA ALA A 473 -10.09 28.60 2.98
C ALA A 473 -8.97 28.38 1.95
N ILE A 474 -8.50 27.13 1.82
CA ILE A 474 -7.61 26.71 0.73
C ILE A 474 -8.32 25.55 0.01
N PRO A 475 -8.86 25.78 -1.20
CA PRO A 475 -9.49 24.73 -1.99
C PRO A 475 -8.47 23.67 -2.41
N THR A 476 -8.94 22.48 -2.81
CA THR A 476 -8.11 21.45 -3.44
C THR A 476 -7.37 22.04 -4.65
N GLY A 477 -6.05 21.86 -4.70
CA GLY A 477 -5.16 22.48 -5.71
C GLY A 477 -4.91 23.98 -5.52
N GLY A 478 -5.48 24.59 -4.47
CA GLY A 478 -5.27 25.99 -4.13
C GLY A 478 -4.00 26.22 -3.32
N ALA A 479 -3.66 27.49 -3.10
CA ALA A 479 -2.49 27.87 -2.30
C ALA A 479 -2.76 29.12 -1.46
N VAL A 480 -2.02 29.25 -0.35
CA VAL A 480 -1.93 30.46 0.45
C VAL A 480 -0.47 30.87 0.59
N ASN A 481 -0.21 32.17 0.53
CA ASN A 481 1.12 32.73 0.75
C ASN A 481 1.16 33.54 2.04
N ILE A 482 2.16 33.27 2.87
CA ILE A 482 2.49 34.03 4.07
C ILE A 482 3.93 34.51 3.99
N GLY A 483 4.29 35.44 4.82
CA GLY A 483 5.70 35.86 4.89
C GLY A 483 6.08 36.43 6.25
N PHE A 484 7.38 36.49 6.47
CA PHE A 484 7.94 37.00 7.72
C PHE A 484 9.36 37.56 7.54
N THR A 485 9.77 38.32 8.52
CA THR A 485 11.17 38.66 8.76
C THR A 485 11.66 37.97 10.03
N ALA A 486 12.89 37.50 10.05
CA ALA A 486 13.47 36.86 11.21
C ALA A 486 14.92 37.31 11.44
N ASP A 487 15.32 37.37 12.70
CA ASP A 487 16.73 37.47 13.08
C ASP A 487 17.41 36.10 12.95
N GLY A 488 18.71 36.12 12.72
CA GLY A 488 19.52 34.92 12.55
C GLY A 488 19.88 34.61 11.08
N ALA A 489 20.68 33.61 10.86
CA ALA A 489 21.08 33.20 9.52
C ALA A 489 19.90 32.53 8.79
N PRO A 490 19.76 32.79 7.45
CA PRO A 490 18.73 32.10 6.66
C PRO A 490 18.93 30.60 6.70
N ALA A 491 17.87 29.86 6.98
CA ALA A 491 17.83 28.41 6.90
C ALA A 491 16.40 27.96 6.55
N VAL A 492 16.28 26.93 5.73
CA VAL A 492 14.99 26.32 5.40
C VAL A 492 14.62 25.34 6.52
N PRO A 493 13.55 25.59 7.28
CA PRO A 493 13.09 24.64 8.28
C PRO A 493 12.40 23.45 7.60
N VAL A 494 12.68 22.25 8.09
CA VAL A 494 12.01 21.01 7.68
C VAL A 494 11.85 20.10 8.89
N PRO A 495 10.73 19.34 9.00
CA PRO A 495 9.57 19.38 8.11
C PRO A 495 8.63 20.56 8.38
N PHE A 496 7.82 20.91 7.37
CA PHE A 496 6.62 21.70 7.56
C PHE A 496 5.42 20.81 7.82
N THR A 497 4.43 21.28 8.60
CA THR A 497 3.17 20.56 8.82
C THR A 497 1.97 21.47 8.56
N LEU A 498 0.97 21.00 7.82
CA LEU A 498 -0.33 21.67 7.65
C LEU A 498 -1.40 20.87 8.43
N ASN A 499 -2.05 21.52 9.38
CA ASN A 499 -3.02 20.88 10.29
C ASN A 499 -2.50 19.59 10.95
N GLY A 500 -1.20 19.56 11.27
CA GLY A 500 -0.53 18.40 11.86
C GLY A 500 0.00 17.37 10.86
N THR A 501 -0.39 17.44 9.58
CA THR A 501 0.12 16.55 8.52
C THR A 501 1.41 17.12 7.92
N VAL A 502 2.45 16.32 7.80
CA VAL A 502 3.72 16.73 7.20
C VAL A 502 3.51 17.06 5.71
N CYS A 503 4.06 18.21 5.28
CA CYS A 503 4.06 18.65 3.87
C CYS A 503 5.36 18.26 3.17
N ASP A 504 5.29 18.02 1.85
CA ASP A 504 6.44 17.88 0.95
C ASP A 504 7.12 19.24 0.69
#